data_ba9ad7e4aab9ecfd3e68df48c62c5826
#
_entry.id   ba9ad7e4aab9ecfd3e68df48c62c5826
#
_cell.length_a   1.000
_cell.length_b   1.000
_cell.length_c   1.000
_cell.angle_alpha   90.00
_cell.angle_beta   90.00
_cell.angle_gamma   90.00
#
_symmetry.space_group_name_H-M   'P 1'
#
loop_
_entity.id
_entity.type
_entity.pdbx_description
1 polymer ?
#
loop_
_entity_poly.entity_id
_entity_poly.type
_entity_poly.pdbx_seq_one_letter_code
_entity_poly.pdbx_strand_id
1 'polypeptide(L)'
;MLTRRHIMGALAASAAAPAAANAGLPADALARHALRPMEALVGRTLILGFLGDAPDAPGADAIEADLAAGRIGGVLFLRHNARTREGVEGLARRFREAAPDAWLAIDQEGGVVQRLTGDMGYTRIPRAQALAEGGLDAARPLFETAARELLEAGFNMNLAPIADLHDAGNDAIGQYGRAFSADSRDVAQWCATFIDAFEAQGIACAIKHFPGHGRSRGDSHDGYVDITATWTFEEAAPFGRLMRLGRAHLMMGAHLVNLRLDPDGLPVTLSRRVLHGLLREVMGYDGAMITDDLDMGAIRNHYSREQALTGALAAGNDLILISNSANPDPDLARRAVDWVGAALVAGTLSVQRLAEANARLDALAAHLRPA
;
A
#
# COMPACT_ATOMS: atom_id res chain seq x y z
N MET A 1 11.24 25.17 16.34
CA MET A 1 10.19 24.38 17.04
C MET A 1 8.83 24.74 16.46
N LEU A 2 8.27 23.91 15.62
CA LEU A 2 6.89 24.07 15.12
C LEU A 2 5.94 23.58 16.20
N THR A 3 5.15 24.47 16.77
CA THR A 3 4.17 24.12 17.80
C THR A 3 2.91 23.52 17.16
N ARG A 4 2.14 22.74 17.93
CA ARG A 4 0.83 22.17 17.55
C ARG A 4 -0.08 23.20 16.85
N ARG A 5 0.06 24.49 17.18
CA ARG A 5 -0.65 25.63 16.60
C ARG A 5 -0.26 25.92 15.14
N HIS A 6 0.99 25.70 14.75
CA HIS A 6 1.47 25.91 13.38
C HIS A 6 1.01 24.78 12.45
N ILE A 7 0.94 23.55 12.97
CA ILE A 7 0.39 22.41 12.25
C ILE A 7 -1.11 22.59 12.01
N MET A 8 -1.84 23.04 13.02
CA MET A 8 -3.28 23.31 12.93
C MET A 8 -3.60 24.52 12.03
N GLY A 9 -2.77 25.55 12.00
CA GLY A 9 -2.98 26.74 11.19
C GLY A 9 -2.84 26.52 9.68
N ALA A 10 -1.90 25.70 9.25
CA ALA A 10 -1.73 25.36 7.83
C ALA A 10 -2.84 24.43 7.29
N LEU A 11 -3.41 23.59 8.17
CA LEU A 11 -4.56 22.73 7.86
C LEU A 11 -5.91 23.48 8.00
N ALA A 12 -6.00 24.47 8.89
CA ALA A 12 -7.24 25.20 9.20
C ALA A 12 -7.64 26.24 8.12
N ALA A 13 -6.72 26.68 7.26
CA ALA A 13 -7.05 27.60 6.15
C ALA A 13 -7.93 26.95 5.05
N SER A 14 -8.28 25.66 5.18
CA SER A 14 -9.23 24.97 4.32
C SER A 14 -10.37 24.26 5.07
N ALA A 15 -10.53 24.48 6.38
CA ALA A 15 -11.45 23.71 7.21
C ALA A 15 -12.68 24.54 7.60
N ALA A 16 -13.68 24.51 6.75
CA ALA A 16 -15.07 24.51 7.15
C ALA A 16 -15.70 23.20 6.66
N ALA A 17 -15.20 22.07 7.13
CA ALA A 17 -15.95 20.84 7.14
C ALA A 17 -16.29 20.52 8.60
N PRO A 18 -17.51 20.05 8.92
CA PRO A 18 -17.80 19.58 10.27
C PRO A 18 -16.78 18.50 10.59
N ALA A 19 -16.25 18.51 11.83
CA ALA A 19 -15.48 17.40 12.36
C ALA A 19 -16.29 16.14 12.08
N ALA A 20 -15.88 15.37 11.08
CA ALA A 20 -16.33 14.00 10.95
C ALA A 20 -15.95 13.39 12.29
N ALA A 21 -16.94 13.08 13.11
CA ALA A 21 -16.75 12.26 14.28
C ALA A 21 -15.85 11.11 13.83
N ASN A 22 -14.83 10.78 14.63
CA ASN A 22 -14.16 9.49 14.52
C ASN A 22 -15.27 8.46 14.49
N ALA A 23 -15.75 8.10 13.31
CA ALA A 23 -16.61 6.96 13.11
C ALA A 23 -15.69 5.78 13.33
N GLY A 24 -15.38 5.51 14.61
CA GLY A 24 -14.57 4.36 15.02
C GLY A 24 -15.20 3.14 14.38
N LEU A 25 -14.36 2.20 14.00
CA LEU A 25 -14.79 0.91 13.46
C LEU A 25 -15.95 0.37 14.29
N PRO A 26 -16.99 -0.22 13.69
CA PRO A 26 -18.15 -0.72 14.42
C PRO A 26 -17.73 -1.67 15.54
N ALA A 27 -18.21 -1.44 16.76
CA ALA A 27 -17.83 -2.24 17.93
C ALA A 27 -18.12 -3.73 17.75
N ASP A 28 -19.17 -4.08 17.02
CA ASP A 28 -19.53 -5.45 16.69
C ASP A 28 -18.51 -6.10 15.70
N ALA A 29 -17.94 -5.32 14.78
CA ALA A 29 -16.86 -5.81 13.90
C ALA A 29 -15.59 -6.10 14.69
N LEU A 30 -15.20 -5.20 15.59
CA LEU A 30 -14.05 -5.42 16.48
C LEU A 30 -14.26 -6.65 17.37
N ALA A 31 -15.43 -6.82 17.97
CA ALA A 31 -15.75 -7.96 18.79
C ALA A 31 -15.70 -9.28 18.01
N ARG A 32 -16.24 -9.33 16.79
CA ARG A 32 -16.17 -10.52 15.92
C ARG A 32 -14.73 -10.93 15.63
N HIS A 33 -13.85 -9.96 15.33
CA HIS A 33 -12.45 -10.26 15.05
C HIS A 33 -11.68 -10.66 16.29
N ALA A 34 -11.91 -10.03 17.44
CA ALA A 34 -11.23 -10.38 18.68
C ALA A 34 -11.46 -11.84 19.14
N LEU A 35 -12.49 -12.51 18.63
CA LEU A 35 -12.80 -13.92 18.90
C LEU A 35 -12.19 -14.90 17.88
N ARG A 36 -11.53 -14.42 16.81
CA ARG A 36 -10.88 -15.29 15.84
C ARG A 36 -9.57 -15.86 16.36
N PRO A 37 -9.14 -17.05 15.89
CA PRO A 37 -7.79 -17.54 16.16
C PRO A 37 -6.74 -16.52 15.73
N MET A 38 -5.68 -16.39 16.52
CA MET A 38 -4.59 -15.43 16.24
C MET A 38 -3.98 -15.64 14.85
N GLU A 39 -3.75 -16.88 14.46
CA GLU A 39 -3.21 -17.23 13.13
C GLU A 39 -4.06 -16.64 12.00
N ALA A 40 -5.39 -16.74 12.10
CA ALA A 40 -6.30 -16.17 11.10
C ALA A 40 -6.29 -14.63 11.11
N LEU A 41 -6.12 -13.99 12.27
CA LEU A 41 -6.01 -12.53 12.36
C LEU A 41 -4.71 -12.04 11.75
N VAL A 42 -3.60 -12.71 12.02
CA VAL A 42 -2.28 -12.37 11.49
C VAL A 42 -2.22 -12.66 9.99
N GLY A 43 -2.62 -13.85 9.57
CA GLY A 43 -2.57 -14.27 8.17
C GLY A 43 -3.25 -13.25 7.25
N ARG A 44 -4.43 -12.77 7.61
CA ARG A 44 -5.16 -11.77 6.81
C ARG A 44 -4.42 -10.44 6.63
N THR A 45 -3.46 -10.11 7.50
CA THR A 45 -2.65 -8.89 7.41
C THR A 45 -1.39 -9.06 6.55
N LEU A 46 -1.10 -10.26 6.06
CA LEU A 46 0.15 -10.56 5.34
C LEU A 46 -0.07 -10.67 3.84
N ILE A 47 0.71 -9.93 3.06
CA ILE A 47 0.87 -10.09 1.61
C ILE A 47 2.33 -10.45 1.36
N LEU A 48 2.58 -11.68 0.89
CA LEU A 48 3.93 -12.19 0.66
C LEU A 48 4.22 -12.36 -0.82
N GLY A 49 5.43 -12.01 -1.23
CA GLY A 49 5.98 -12.37 -2.53
C GLY A 49 6.64 -13.75 -2.51
N PHE A 50 7.06 -14.20 -3.68
CA PHE A 50 7.64 -15.53 -3.89
C PHE A 50 8.58 -15.53 -5.09
N LEU A 51 9.40 -16.57 -5.22
CA LEU A 51 10.22 -16.82 -6.40
C LEU A 51 9.52 -17.84 -7.32
N GLY A 52 9.44 -17.49 -8.60
CA GLY A 52 8.85 -18.32 -9.65
C GLY A 52 8.01 -17.49 -10.61
N ASP A 53 7.93 -17.92 -11.87
CA ASP A 53 7.23 -17.26 -12.97
C ASP A 53 6.26 -18.20 -13.73
N ALA A 54 6.06 -19.41 -13.18
CA ALA A 54 5.16 -20.41 -13.73
C ALA A 54 4.41 -21.16 -12.61
N PRO A 55 3.22 -21.71 -12.90
CA PRO A 55 2.39 -22.39 -11.91
C PRO A 55 3.07 -23.58 -11.21
N ASP A 56 4.01 -24.24 -11.87
CA ASP A 56 4.75 -25.39 -11.36
C ASP A 56 6.06 -25.03 -10.62
N ALA A 57 6.31 -23.73 -10.40
CA ALA A 57 7.49 -23.28 -9.65
C ALA A 57 7.38 -23.66 -8.16
N PRO A 58 8.47 -24.13 -7.52
CA PRO A 58 8.43 -24.52 -6.10
C PRO A 58 7.98 -23.41 -5.14
N GLY A 59 8.26 -22.14 -5.48
CA GLY A 59 7.77 -20.99 -4.69
C GLY A 59 6.25 -20.84 -4.76
N ALA A 60 5.61 -21.27 -5.85
CA ALA A 60 4.15 -21.26 -6.00
C ALA A 60 3.49 -22.29 -5.08
N ASP A 61 4.11 -23.47 -4.89
CA ASP A 61 3.61 -24.51 -3.99
C ASP A 61 3.54 -24.03 -2.55
N ALA A 62 4.57 -23.32 -2.08
CA ALA A 62 4.62 -22.75 -0.73
C ALA A 62 3.51 -21.70 -0.52
N ILE A 63 3.35 -20.78 -1.47
CA ILE A 63 2.30 -19.74 -1.42
C ILE A 63 0.90 -20.35 -1.43
N GLU A 64 0.64 -21.33 -2.31
CA GLU A 64 -0.65 -22.03 -2.35
C GLU A 64 -0.98 -22.68 -1.01
N ALA A 65 -0.02 -23.38 -0.42
CA ALA A 65 -0.19 -24.02 0.88
C ALA A 65 -0.45 -23.02 2.01
N ASP A 66 0.20 -21.84 1.97
CA ASP A 66 -0.01 -20.77 2.95
C ASP A 66 -1.37 -20.09 2.76
N LEU A 67 -1.80 -19.85 1.54
CA LEU A 67 -3.14 -19.34 1.20
C LEU A 67 -4.23 -20.31 1.66
N ALA A 68 -4.15 -21.58 1.27
CA ALA A 68 -5.13 -22.61 1.62
C ALA A 68 -5.27 -22.79 3.14
N ALA A 69 -4.18 -22.61 3.88
CA ALA A 69 -4.17 -22.68 5.34
C ALA A 69 -4.58 -21.36 6.02
N GLY A 70 -4.82 -20.26 5.27
CA GLY A 70 -5.12 -18.94 5.82
C GLY A 70 -3.96 -18.29 6.58
N ARG A 71 -2.71 -18.72 6.36
CA ARG A 71 -1.51 -18.15 6.97
C ARG A 71 -1.08 -16.84 6.33
N ILE A 72 -1.53 -16.56 5.10
CA ILE A 72 -1.40 -15.27 4.41
C ILE A 72 -2.73 -14.83 3.84
N GLY A 73 -2.94 -13.51 3.74
CA GLY A 73 -4.13 -12.87 3.19
C GLY A 73 -3.96 -12.46 1.73
N GLY A 74 -2.75 -12.54 1.19
CA GLY A 74 -2.51 -12.17 -0.20
C GLY A 74 -1.12 -12.49 -0.71
N VAL A 75 -0.92 -12.24 -2.00
CA VAL A 75 0.32 -12.51 -2.74
C VAL A 75 0.75 -11.27 -3.50
N LEU A 76 2.04 -10.92 -3.41
CA LEU A 76 2.67 -9.88 -4.20
C LEU A 76 3.32 -10.48 -5.45
N PHE A 77 2.96 -9.94 -6.61
CA PHE A 77 3.61 -10.25 -7.87
C PHE A 77 4.58 -9.14 -8.27
N LEU A 78 5.84 -9.51 -8.44
CA LEU A 78 6.90 -8.64 -8.92
C LEU A 78 7.25 -8.93 -10.39
N ARG A 79 8.17 -8.14 -10.96
CA ARG A 79 8.61 -8.31 -12.35
C ARG A 79 9.08 -9.74 -12.67
N HIS A 80 9.74 -10.43 -11.74
CA HIS A 80 10.23 -11.78 -11.95
C HIS A 80 9.13 -12.84 -11.97
N ASN A 81 7.93 -12.54 -11.44
CA ASN A 81 6.77 -13.42 -11.51
C ASN A 81 5.93 -13.21 -12.78
N ALA A 82 6.07 -12.05 -13.44
CA ALA A 82 5.31 -11.66 -14.63
C ALA A 82 6.25 -11.62 -15.86
N ARG A 83 6.68 -12.80 -16.33
CA ARG A 83 7.55 -12.92 -17.50
C ARG A 83 6.80 -13.29 -18.77
N THR A 84 5.76 -14.10 -18.64
CA THR A 84 4.86 -14.46 -19.73
C THR A 84 3.41 -14.32 -19.28
N ARG A 85 2.52 -14.11 -20.25
CA ARG A 85 1.09 -14.02 -19.99
C ARG A 85 0.55 -15.30 -19.37
N GLU A 86 0.89 -16.44 -19.97
CA GLU A 86 0.45 -17.78 -19.52
C GLU A 86 0.93 -18.07 -18.10
N GLY A 87 2.17 -17.70 -17.77
CA GLY A 87 2.76 -17.91 -16.45
C GLY A 87 2.04 -17.10 -15.39
N VAL A 88 1.90 -15.79 -15.58
CA VAL A 88 1.29 -14.90 -14.59
C VAL A 88 -0.20 -15.18 -14.40
N GLU A 89 -0.96 -15.39 -15.48
CA GLU A 89 -2.38 -15.75 -15.39
C GLU A 89 -2.59 -17.14 -14.77
N GLY A 90 -1.70 -18.09 -15.07
CA GLY A 90 -1.71 -19.43 -14.48
C GLY A 90 -1.45 -19.41 -12.98
N LEU A 91 -0.46 -18.62 -12.52
CA LEU A 91 -0.18 -18.40 -11.09
C LEU A 91 -1.36 -17.72 -10.39
N ALA A 92 -1.90 -16.64 -10.96
CA ALA A 92 -3.04 -15.92 -10.38
C ALA A 92 -4.26 -16.84 -10.24
N ARG A 93 -4.59 -17.63 -11.26
CA ARG A 93 -5.67 -18.63 -11.21
C ARG A 93 -5.43 -19.65 -10.09
N ARG A 94 -4.24 -20.25 -10.00
CA ARG A 94 -3.88 -21.23 -8.98
C ARG A 94 -4.11 -20.67 -7.56
N PHE A 95 -3.66 -19.44 -7.32
CA PHE A 95 -3.81 -18.80 -6.01
C PHE A 95 -5.27 -18.42 -5.70
N ARG A 96 -6.05 -18.03 -6.71
CA ARG A 96 -7.50 -17.82 -6.57
C ARG A 96 -8.27 -19.09 -6.25
N GLU A 97 -7.88 -20.23 -6.83
CA GLU A 97 -8.47 -21.52 -6.52
C GLU A 97 -8.17 -21.94 -5.06
N ALA A 98 -6.95 -21.68 -4.58
CA ALA A 98 -6.56 -21.96 -3.20
C ALA A 98 -7.26 -21.05 -2.17
N ALA A 99 -7.44 -19.76 -2.48
CA ALA A 99 -8.07 -18.77 -1.61
C ALA A 99 -8.80 -17.68 -2.45
N PRO A 100 -10.10 -17.84 -2.74
CA PRO A 100 -10.85 -16.92 -3.60
C PRO A 100 -10.87 -15.46 -3.13
N ASP A 101 -10.83 -15.22 -1.82
CA ASP A 101 -10.85 -13.89 -1.21
C ASP A 101 -9.46 -13.26 -0.99
N ALA A 102 -8.37 -13.94 -1.40
CA ALA A 102 -7.01 -13.43 -1.22
C ALA A 102 -6.76 -12.15 -2.04
N TRP A 103 -5.93 -11.26 -1.52
CA TRP A 103 -5.42 -10.12 -2.28
C TRP A 103 -4.30 -10.57 -3.22
N LEU A 104 -4.50 -10.45 -4.53
CA LEU A 104 -3.43 -10.62 -5.51
C LEU A 104 -2.99 -9.23 -5.95
N ALA A 105 -1.82 -8.82 -5.45
CA ALA A 105 -1.28 -7.47 -5.57
C ALA A 105 -0.19 -7.38 -6.62
N ILE A 106 -0.18 -6.27 -7.37
CA ILE A 106 0.80 -6.02 -8.43
C ILE A 106 1.03 -4.51 -8.59
N ASP A 107 2.23 -4.09 -9.04
CA ASP A 107 2.49 -2.71 -9.44
C ASP A 107 2.14 -2.52 -10.92
N GLN A 108 1.05 -1.85 -11.20
CA GLN A 108 0.62 -1.51 -12.55
C GLN A 108 0.40 0.00 -12.66
N GLU A 109 1.48 0.79 -12.45
CA GLU A 109 1.46 2.25 -12.51
C GLU A 109 1.41 2.77 -13.96
N GLY A 110 2.17 2.11 -14.81
CA GLY A 110 2.53 2.53 -16.17
C GLY A 110 4.02 2.93 -16.27
N GLY A 111 4.47 3.23 -17.48
CA GLY A 111 5.85 3.59 -17.75
C GLY A 111 6.84 2.48 -17.36
N VAL A 112 7.80 2.81 -16.50
CA VAL A 112 8.84 1.87 -16.03
C VAL A 112 8.34 0.88 -14.97
N VAL A 113 7.22 1.21 -14.30
CA VAL A 113 6.59 0.38 -13.26
C VAL A 113 5.28 -0.19 -13.79
N GLN A 114 5.42 -1.12 -14.70
CA GLN A 114 4.33 -1.88 -15.29
C GLN A 114 4.76 -3.34 -15.38
N ARG A 115 4.03 -4.25 -14.71
CA ARG A 115 4.38 -5.69 -14.67
C ARG A 115 3.71 -6.45 -15.81
N LEU A 116 2.43 -6.19 -16.08
CA LEU A 116 1.73 -6.71 -17.24
C LEU A 116 2.01 -5.80 -18.44
N THR A 117 2.96 -6.19 -19.28
CA THR A 117 3.55 -5.33 -20.32
C THR A 117 2.91 -5.53 -21.69
N GLY A 118 3.13 -4.56 -22.61
CA GLY A 118 2.69 -4.67 -24.01
C GLY A 118 3.30 -5.86 -24.74
N ASP A 119 4.51 -6.28 -24.40
CA ASP A 119 5.16 -7.46 -25.00
C ASP A 119 4.45 -8.77 -24.61
N MET A 120 3.71 -8.78 -23.51
CA MET A 120 2.83 -9.86 -23.07
C MET A 120 1.41 -9.75 -23.66
N GLY A 121 1.14 -8.77 -24.51
CA GLY A 121 -0.17 -8.52 -25.12
C GLY A 121 -1.15 -7.75 -24.24
N TYR A 122 -0.69 -7.08 -23.16
CA TYR A 122 -1.49 -6.18 -22.36
C TYR A 122 -1.38 -4.73 -22.84
N THR A 123 -2.33 -3.90 -22.43
CA THR A 123 -2.32 -2.48 -22.75
C THR A 123 -1.08 -1.80 -22.16
N ARG A 124 -0.32 -1.10 -23.02
CA ARG A 124 0.80 -0.27 -22.59
C ARG A 124 0.28 1.03 -21.98
N ILE A 125 0.52 1.24 -20.70
CA ILE A 125 0.20 2.47 -19.99
C ILE A 125 1.43 3.38 -20.06
N PRO A 126 1.34 4.59 -20.64
CA PRO A 126 2.44 5.56 -20.60
C PRO A 126 2.80 5.95 -19.15
N ARG A 127 4.00 6.53 -18.97
CA ARG A 127 4.36 7.11 -17.67
C ARG A 127 3.41 8.25 -17.28
N ALA A 128 3.16 8.44 -15.98
CA ALA A 128 2.19 9.40 -15.46
C ALA A 128 2.38 10.83 -16.02
N GLN A 129 3.63 11.30 -16.13
CA GLN A 129 3.95 12.60 -16.72
C GLN A 129 3.46 12.72 -18.18
N ALA A 130 3.68 11.70 -19.00
CA ALA A 130 3.23 11.71 -20.40
C ALA A 130 1.70 11.63 -20.52
N LEU A 131 1.03 10.91 -19.62
CA LEU A 131 -0.43 10.91 -19.51
C LEU A 131 -0.95 12.31 -19.17
N ALA A 132 -0.30 13.02 -18.24
CA ALA A 132 -0.69 14.36 -17.84
C ALA A 132 -0.59 15.37 -19.01
N GLU A 133 0.38 15.21 -19.88
CA GLU A 133 0.51 16.01 -21.12
C GLU A 133 -0.64 15.75 -22.11
N GLY A 134 -1.18 14.52 -22.15
CA GLY A 134 -2.29 14.11 -23.04
C GLY A 134 -3.70 14.47 -22.54
N GLY A 135 -3.85 14.76 -21.26
CA GLY A 135 -5.12 15.13 -20.63
C GLY A 135 -5.97 13.94 -20.16
N LEU A 136 -6.86 14.20 -19.19
CA LEU A 136 -7.67 13.20 -18.49
C LEU A 136 -8.64 12.44 -19.43
N ASP A 137 -9.25 13.13 -20.37
CA ASP A 137 -10.23 12.53 -21.28
C ASP A 137 -9.61 11.44 -22.17
N ALA A 138 -8.34 11.63 -22.56
CA ALA A 138 -7.59 10.64 -23.32
C ALA A 138 -7.11 9.46 -22.43
N ALA A 139 -6.82 9.72 -21.16
CA ALA A 139 -6.30 8.72 -20.25
C ALA A 139 -7.39 7.80 -19.67
N ARG A 140 -8.61 8.29 -19.46
CA ARG A 140 -9.71 7.53 -18.85
C ARG A 140 -9.98 6.19 -19.55
N PRO A 141 -10.21 6.12 -20.88
CA PRO A 141 -10.43 4.84 -21.56
C PRO A 141 -9.26 3.88 -21.45
N LEU A 142 -8.03 4.43 -21.35
CA LEU A 142 -6.82 3.64 -21.16
C LEU A 142 -6.80 2.98 -19.77
N PHE A 143 -7.14 3.74 -18.71
CA PHE A 143 -7.24 3.19 -17.37
C PHE A 143 -8.35 2.13 -17.24
N GLU A 144 -9.51 2.38 -17.84
CA GLU A 144 -10.62 1.43 -17.88
C GLU A 144 -10.24 0.11 -18.57
N THR A 145 -9.49 0.21 -19.68
CA THR A 145 -8.99 -0.98 -20.37
C THR A 145 -7.96 -1.73 -19.53
N ALA A 146 -6.99 -1.01 -18.97
CA ALA A 146 -5.96 -1.61 -18.11
C ALA A 146 -6.54 -2.26 -16.84
N ALA A 147 -7.58 -1.66 -16.25
CA ALA A 147 -8.28 -2.21 -15.10
C ALA A 147 -8.98 -3.53 -15.43
N ARG A 148 -9.70 -3.58 -16.56
CA ARG A 148 -10.35 -4.80 -17.03
C ARG A 148 -9.32 -5.91 -17.31
N GLU A 149 -8.22 -5.60 -17.99
CA GLU A 149 -7.15 -6.56 -18.25
C GLU A 149 -6.52 -7.08 -16.96
N LEU A 150 -6.36 -6.21 -15.97
CA LEU A 150 -5.81 -6.60 -14.66
C LEU A 150 -6.74 -7.56 -13.93
N LEU A 151 -8.05 -7.31 -13.95
CA LEU A 151 -9.06 -8.21 -13.38
C LEU A 151 -9.08 -9.55 -14.12
N GLU A 152 -9.07 -9.54 -15.47
CA GLU A 152 -9.05 -10.73 -16.31
C GLU A 152 -7.81 -11.60 -16.06
N ALA A 153 -6.66 -10.97 -15.77
CA ALA A 153 -5.43 -11.65 -15.36
C ALA A 153 -5.49 -12.21 -13.92
N GLY A 154 -6.57 -11.96 -13.18
CA GLY A 154 -6.82 -12.52 -11.84
C GLY A 154 -6.43 -11.62 -10.67
N PHE A 155 -6.00 -10.37 -10.89
CA PHE A 155 -5.60 -9.43 -9.84
C PHE A 155 -6.79 -8.64 -9.30
N ASN A 156 -6.75 -8.31 -8.01
CA ASN A 156 -7.75 -7.47 -7.32
C ASN A 156 -7.13 -6.37 -6.45
N MET A 157 -5.81 -6.18 -6.52
CA MET A 157 -5.13 -5.08 -5.86
C MET A 157 -4.04 -4.52 -6.78
N ASN A 158 -4.09 -3.21 -7.03
CA ASN A 158 -3.07 -2.47 -7.74
C ASN A 158 -2.33 -1.56 -6.75
N LEU A 159 -1.01 -1.73 -6.63
CA LEU A 159 -0.15 -0.88 -5.81
C LEU A 159 0.15 0.44 -6.57
N ALA A 160 -0.89 1.16 -6.90
CA ALA A 160 -0.98 2.43 -7.62
C ALA A 160 -2.31 3.12 -7.28
N PRO A 161 -2.49 4.43 -7.56
CA PRO A 161 -1.59 5.35 -8.27
C PRO A 161 -0.53 6.02 -7.39
N ILE A 162 0.43 6.68 -8.06
CA ILE A 162 1.39 7.58 -7.43
C ILE A 162 0.72 8.92 -7.12
N ALA A 163 0.63 9.26 -5.84
CA ALA A 163 0.13 10.55 -5.34
C ALA A 163 1.25 11.51 -4.92
N ASP A 164 2.51 11.12 -5.14
CA ASP A 164 3.67 11.98 -4.92
C ASP A 164 3.70 13.13 -5.91
N LEU A 165 4.21 14.29 -5.48
CA LEU A 165 4.40 15.44 -6.36
C LEU A 165 5.60 15.24 -7.28
N HIS A 166 5.52 15.77 -8.51
CA HIS A 166 6.65 15.76 -9.43
C HIS A 166 7.75 16.74 -9.01
N ASP A 167 8.97 16.24 -8.85
CA ASP A 167 10.20 17.01 -8.73
C ASP A 167 11.27 16.34 -9.60
N ALA A 168 11.79 17.03 -10.60
CA ALA A 168 12.77 16.48 -11.55
C ALA A 168 14.09 16.04 -10.87
N GLY A 169 14.39 16.57 -9.69
CA GLY A 169 15.57 16.19 -8.90
C GLY A 169 15.35 14.98 -7.98
N ASN A 170 14.18 14.32 -8.10
CA ASN A 170 13.91 13.12 -7.33
C ASN A 170 14.37 11.86 -8.05
N ASP A 171 15.17 11.02 -7.36
CA ASP A 171 15.83 9.85 -7.93
C ASP A 171 14.90 8.63 -8.15
N ALA A 172 13.79 8.53 -7.41
CA ALA A 172 12.89 7.38 -7.44
C ALA A 172 11.58 7.62 -8.22
N ILE A 173 11.08 8.84 -8.21
CA ILE A 173 9.77 9.22 -8.78
C ILE A 173 9.96 10.14 -10.00
N GLY A 174 10.60 11.31 -9.78
CA GLY A 174 10.65 12.39 -10.75
C GLY A 174 11.43 12.06 -12.01
N GLN A 175 12.64 11.50 -11.87
CA GLN A 175 13.50 11.14 -13.02
C GLN A 175 12.86 10.11 -13.96
N TYR A 176 11.95 9.29 -13.47
CA TYR A 176 11.22 8.29 -14.26
C TYR A 176 9.86 8.77 -14.77
N GLY A 177 9.44 10.00 -14.40
CA GLY A 177 8.15 10.55 -14.76
C GLY A 177 6.98 9.77 -14.17
N ARG A 178 7.13 9.19 -12.96
CA ARG A 178 6.10 8.41 -12.26
C ARG A 178 5.00 9.27 -11.65
N ALA A 179 5.26 10.56 -11.35
CA ALA A 179 4.27 11.50 -10.83
C ALA A 179 3.55 12.26 -11.96
N PHE A 180 2.27 12.55 -11.75
CA PHE A 180 1.42 13.23 -12.74
C PHE A 180 1.73 14.74 -12.87
N SER A 181 1.92 15.44 -11.76
CA SER A 181 2.09 16.90 -11.71
C SER A 181 2.88 17.31 -10.46
N ALA A 182 3.40 18.55 -10.48
CA ALA A 182 3.92 19.23 -9.30
C ALA A 182 2.81 19.94 -8.49
N ASP A 183 1.60 20.11 -9.05
CA ASP A 183 0.45 20.69 -8.36
C ASP A 183 -0.38 19.58 -7.67
N SER A 184 -0.63 19.76 -6.39
CA SER A 184 -1.34 18.78 -5.56
C SER A 184 -2.82 18.57 -5.94
N ARG A 185 -3.44 19.56 -6.62
CA ARG A 185 -4.83 19.44 -7.10
C ARG A 185 -4.88 18.57 -8.34
N ASP A 186 -3.95 18.82 -9.27
CA ASP A 186 -3.82 18.01 -10.48
C ASP A 186 -3.53 16.56 -10.13
N VAL A 187 -2.54 16.31 -9.23
CA VAL A 187 -2.22 14.96 -8.78
C VAL A 187 -3.45 14.26 -8.19
N ALA A 188 -4.21 14.95 -7.32
CA ALA A 188 -5.41 14.36 -6.74
C ALA A 188 -6.50 14.05 -7.79
N GLN A 189 -6.66 14.90 -8.82
CA GLN A 189 -7.61 14.67 -9.89
C GLN A 189 -7.21 13.48 -10.77
N TRP A 190 -5.92 13.37 -11.10
CA TRP A 190 -5.38 12.24 -11.86
C TRP A 190 -5.53 10.93 -11.09
N CYS A 191 -5.15 10.93 -9.81
CA CYS A 191 -5.31 9.76 -8.95
C CYS A 191 -6.77 9.36 -8.80
N ALA A 192 -7.70 10.32 -8.61
CA ALA A 192 -9.13 10.01 -8.52
C ALA A 192 -9.65 9.35 -9.81
N THR A 193 -9.24 9.86 -10.99
CA THR A 193 -9.64 9.27 -12.28
C THR A 193 -9.10 7.85 -12.46
N PHE A 194 -7.86 7.61 -12.01
CA PHE A 194 -7.25 6.28 -12.02
C PHE A 194 -8.02 5.33 -11.08
N ILE A 195 -8.25 5.75 -9.83
CA ILE A 195 -8.94 4.96 -8.80
C ILE A 195 -10.36 4.61 -9.27
N ASP A 196 -11.12 5.59 -9.80
CA ASP A 196 -12.48 5.36 -10.31
C ASP A 196 -12.52 4.25 -11.37
N ALA A 197 -11.52 4.20 -12.28
CA ALA A 197 -11.46 3.18 -13.33
C ALA A 197 -11.17 1.78 -12.77
N PHE A 198 -10.24 1.66 -11.82
CA PHE A 198 -9.84 0.37 -11.25
C PHE A 198 -10.85 -0.15 -10.22
N GLU A 199 -11.35 0.70 -9.33
CA GLU A 199 -12.36 0.31 -8.32
C GLU A 199 -13.70 -0.05 -8.96
N ALA A 200 -14.06 0.53 -10.11
CA ALA A 200 -15.22 0.11 -10.88
C ALA A 200 -15.14 -1.35 -11.37
N GLN A 201 -13.94 -1.93 -11.43
CA GLN A 201 -13.70 -3.34 -11.71
C GLN A 201 -13.50 -4.17 -10.41
N GLY A 202 -13.69 -3.60 -9.23
CA GLY A 202 -13.45 -4.29 -7.96
C GLY A 202 -11.99 -4.44 -7.58
N ILE A 203 -11.09 -3.61 -8.11
CA ILE A 203 -9.64 -3.65 -7.84
C ILE A 203 -9.28 -2.57 -6.83
N ALA A 204 -8.75 -2.97 -5.67
CA ALA A 204 -8.22 -2.03 -4.68
C ALA A 204 -7.04 -1.23 -5.22
N CYS A 205 -7.03 0.08 -4.99
CA CYS A 205 -5.94 0.97 -5.38
C CYS A 205 -5.18 1.47 -4.15
N ALA A 206 -3.88 1.15 -4.04
CA ALA A 206 -3.02 1.65 -2.97
C ALA A 206 -2.36 2.97 -3.37
N ILE A 207 -2.89 4.08 -2.85
CA ILE A 207 -2.37 5.42 -3.09
C ILE A 207 -1.01 5.56 -2.41
N LYS A 208 0.05 5.96 -3.13
CA LYS A 208 1.42 5.95 -2.63
C LYS A 208 2.24 7.18 -3.01
N HIS A 209 3.24 7.53 -2.22
CA HIS A 209 3.77 6.96 -0.96
C HIS A 209 3.58 7.98 0.17
N PHE A 210 2.62 7.75 1.07
CA PHE A 210 2.37 8.68 2.18
C PHE A 210 3.61 8.83 3.09
N PRO A 211 4.02 10.02 3.52
CA PRO A 211 3.35 11.31 3.43
C PRO A 211 3.78 12.18 2.23
N GLY A 212 4.32 11.59 1.17
CA GLY A 212 4.84 12.22 -0.03
C GLY A 212 6.34 12.00 -0.20
N HIS A 213 6.70 11.39 -1.31
CA HIS A 213 8.07 11.00 -1.69
C HIS A 213 8.64 11.89 -2.79
N GLY A 214 7.87 12.86 -3.28
CA GLY A 214 8.18 13.62 -4.50
C GLY A 214 9.43 14.48 -4.38
N ARG A 215 9.70 15.08 -3.22
CA ARG A 215 10.88 15.93 -2.96
C ARG A 215 12.00 15.23 -2.20
N SER A 216 11.95 13.92 -2.04
CA SER A 216 13.05 13.17 -1.44
C SER A 216 14.31 13.23 -2.31
N ARG A 217 15.45 12.99 -1.69
CA ARG A 217 16.72 12.77 -2.38
C ARG A 217 17.24 11.41 -1.93
N GLY A 218 17.48 10.53 -2.88
CA GLY A 218 17.78 9.12 -2.67
C GLY A 218 16.59 8.20 -2.88
N ASP A 219 16.87 6.90 -3.04
CA ASP A 219 15.92 5.83 -3.27
C ASP A 219 15.83 4.93 -2.02
N SER A 220 14.63 4.72 -1.50
CA SER A 220 14.38 3.85 -0.34
C SER A 220 14.62 2.36 -0.62
N HIS A 221 14.75 1.96 -1.90
CA HIS A 221 15.22 0.63 -2.26
C HIS A 221 16.67 0.39 -1.86
N ASP A 222 17.52 1.43 -1.90
CA ASP A 222 18.94 1.35 -1.62
C ASP A 222 19.25 1.53 -0.13
N GLY A 223 18.48 2.34 0.58
CA GLY A 223 18.73 2.62 1.98
C GLY A 223 17.86 3.70 2.60
N TYR A 224 18.35 4.28 3.67
CA TYR A 224 17.67 5.27 4.48
C TYR A 224 17.49 6.60 3.73
N VAL A 225 16.27 7.10 3.70
CA VAL A 225 15.93 8.38 3.05
C VAL A 225 15.32 9.34 4.06
N ASP A 226 16.09 10.39 4.41
CA ASP A 226 15.64 11.46 5.29
C ASP A 226 15.10 12.65 4.49
N ILE A 227 13.81 12.93 4.69
CA ILE A 227 13.08 14.02 4.04
C ILE A 227 12.86 15.22 4.97
N THR A 228 13.53 15.28 6.12
CA THR A 228 13.32 16.33 7.14
C THR A 228 13.51 17.73 6.57
N ALA A 229 14.50 17.92 5.69
CA ALA A 229 14.81 19.23 5.10
C ALA A 229 13.97 19.55 3.87
N THR A 230 13.56 18.57 3.09
CA THR A 230 12.91 18.76 1.78
C THR A 230 11.40 18.66 1.81
N TRP A 231 10.85 17.86 2.73
CA TRP A 231 9.42 17.65 2.83
C TRP A 231 8.66 18.88 3.35
N THR A 232 7.52 19.15 2.75
CA THR A 232 6.56 20.16 3.18
C THR A 232 5.15 19.57 3.24
N PHE A 233 4.20 20.25 3.89
CA PHE A 233 2.80 19.79 3.93
C PHE A 233 2.14 19.70 2.57
N GLU A 234 2.67 20.38 1.55
CA GLU A 234 2.18 20.26 0.18
C GLU A 234 2.35 18.83 -0.37
N GLU A 235 3.39 18.12 0.07
CA GLU A 235 3.60 16.70 -0.26
C GLU A 235 2.45 15.80 0.21
N ALA A 236 1.85 16.11 1.37
CA ALA A 236 0.72 15.36 1.91
C ALA A 236 -0.65 15.85 1.37
N ALA A 237 -0.68 16.97 0.64
CA ALA A 237 -1.93 17.57 0.18
C ALA A 237 -2.73 16.69 -0.80
N PRO A 238 -2.14 15.95 -1.77
CA PRO A 238 -2.89 15.03 -2.64
C PRO A 238 -3.65 13.97 -1.85
N PHE A 239 -3.02 13.37 -0.83
CA PHE A 239 -3.63 12.35 0.03
C PHE A 239 -4.85 12.93 0.77
N GLY A 240 -4.71 14.10 1.40
CA GLY A 240 -5.81 14.78 2.07
C GLY A 240 -6.94 15.18 1.12
N ARG A 241 -6.64 15.49 -0.16
CA ARG A 241 -7.67 15.77 -1.18
C ARG A 241 -8.42 14.50 -1.56
N LEU A 242 -7.72 13.38 -1.78
CA LEU A 242 -8.31 12.08 -2.10
C LEU A 242 -9.19 11.57 -0.97
N MET A 243 -8.78 11.77 0.29
CA MET A 243 -9.63 11.49 1.46
C MET A 243 -10.95 12.27 1.42
N ARG A 244 -10.89 13.59 1.15
CA ARG A 244 -12.12 14.42 1.04
C ARG A 244 -13.01 14.06 -0.14
N LEU A 245 -12.43 13.54 -1.24
CA LEU A 245 -13.17 13.05 -2.39
C LEU A 245 -13.75 11.63 -2.15
N GLY A 246 -13.47 11.01 -1.00
CA GLY A 246 -13.87 9.63 -0.73
C GLY A 246 -13.22 8.61 -1.66
N ARG A 247 -11.95 8.85 -2.03
CA ARG A 247 -11.17 8.01 -2.95
C ARG A 247 -9.91 7.42 -2.31
N ALA A 248 -9.76 7.54 -0.99
CA ALA A 248 -8.62 7.00 -0.25
C ALA A 248 -9.06 5.78 0.59
N HIS A 249 -9.31 4.65 -0.05
CA HIS A 249 -9.74 3.43 0.63
C HIS A 249 -8.58 2.58 1.12
N LEU A 250 -7.45 2.60 0.36
CA LEU A 250 -6.19 1.96 0.72
C LEU A 250 -5.04 2.94 0.47
N MET A 251 -4.14 3.10 1.43
CA MET A 251 -2.99 4.00 1.32
C MET A 251 -1.70 3.27 1.72
N MET A 252 -0.63 3.48 0.96
CA MET A 252 0.68 2.91 1.24
C MET A 252 1.58 3.93 1.94
N GLY A 253 2.13 3.52 3.10
CA GLY A 253 3.13 4.29 3.84
C GLY A 253 4.53 4.09 3.28
N ALA A 254 5.29 5.19 3.12
CA ALA A 254 6.67 5.16 2.64
C ALA A 254 7.69 4.79 3.73
N HIS A 255 8.86 4.26 3.31
CA HIS A 255 10.01 4.05 4.20
C HIS A 255 10.89 5.31 4.31
N LEU A 256 10.24 6.45 4.60
CA LEU A 256 10.89 7.75 4.70
C LEU A 256 10.99 8.21 6.15
N VAL A 257 12.08 8.89 6.49
CA VAL A 257 12.26 9.49 7.81
C VAL A 257 12.04 10.98 7.75
N ASN A 258 11.33 11.52 8.74
CA ASN A 258 11.13 12.94 8.91
C ASN A 258 11.16 13.29 10.40
N LEU A 259 12.28 13.83 10.87
CA LEU A 259 12.51 14.17 12.28
C LEU A 259 11.55 15.27 12.81
N ARG A 260 10.89 16.02 11.91
CA ARG A 260 9.85 16.98 12.30
C ARG A 260 8.50 16.32 12.59
N LEU A 261 8.22 15.17 11.95
CA LEU A 261 7.01 14.38 12.16
C LEU A 261 7.22 13.34 13.27
N ASP A 262 8.38 12.68 13.27
CA ASP A 262 8.80 11.74 14.30
C ASP A 262 10.23 12.02 14.75
N PRO A 263 10.42 12.68 15.90
CA PRO A 263 11.74 12.99 16.45
C PRO A 263 12.56 11.76 16.84
N ASP A 264 11.94 10.58 16.98
CA ASP A 264 12.63 9.33 17.29
C ASP A 264 13.33 8.75 16.04
N GLY A 265 13.11 9.36 14.85
CA GLY A 265 13.76 8.99 13.60
C GLY A 265 13.25 7.67 13.00
N LEU A 266 12.07 7.23 13.38
CA LEU A 266 11.46 6.05 12.78
C LEU A 266 11.01 6.34 11.33
N PRO A 267 11.17 5.39 10.41
CA PRO A 267 10.50 5.46 9.10
C PRO A 267 8.99 5.56 9.29
N VAL A 268 8.32 6.31 8.39
CA VAL A 268 6.85 6.51 8.48
C VAL A 268 6.11 5.19 8.66
N THR A 269 6.49 4.14 7.93
CA THR A 269 5.91 2.80 8.04
C THR A 269 5.96 2.22 9.46
N LEU A 270 6.96 2.59 10.25
CA LEU A 270 7.14 2.12 11.64
C LEU A 270 6.76 3.18 12.69
N SER A 271 6.34 4.37 12.25
CA SER A 271 6.04 5.51 13.12
C SER A 271 4.56 5.58 13.50
N ARG A 272 4.24 5.21 14.73
CA ARG A 272 2.90 5.42 15.29
C ARG A 272 2.53 6.92 15.35
N ARG A 273 3.51 7.82 15.56
CA ARG A 273 3.29 9.27 15.56
C ARG A 273 2.77 9.75 14.21
N VAL A 274 3.28 9.19 13.12
CA VAL A 274 2.87 9.57 11.77
C VAL A 274 1.58 8.86 11.38
N LEU A 275 1.53 7.52 11.47
CA LEU A 275 0.38 6.76 10.96
C LEU A 275 -0.86 6.91 11.84
N HIS A 276 -0.72 6.89 13.15
CA HIS A 276 -1.85 7.09 14.05
C HIS A 276 -2.06 8.58 14.36
N GLY A 277 -1.04 9.28 14.85
CA GLY A 277 -1.18 10.65 15.30
C GLY A 277 -1.48 11.64 14.17
N LEU A 278 -0.66 11.66 13.11
CA LEU A 278 -0.87 12.59 12.00
C LEU A 278 -1.99 12.10 11.07
N LEU A 279 -1.87 10.90 10.53
CA LEU A 279 -2.77 10.46 9.47
C LEU A 279 -4.18 10.17 10.01
N ARG A 280 -4.33 9.38 11.09
CA ARG A 280 -5.66 9.02 11.60
C ARG A 280 -6.28 10.11 12.47
N GLU A 281 -5.56 10.63 13.48
CA GLU A 281 -6.18 11.58 14.44
C GLU A 281 -6.26 13.00 13.90
N VAL A 282 -5.23 13.50 13.18
CA VAL A 282 -5.21 14.89 12.70
C VAL A 282 -5.84 15.02 11.33
N MET A 283 -5.52 14.13 10.38
CA MET A 283 -6.06 14.18 9.02
C MET A 283 -7.42 13.46 8.89
N GLY A 284 -7.79 12.58 9.84
CA GLY A 284 -9.07 11.88 9.86
C GLY A 284 -9.17 10.68 8.90
N TYR A 285 -8.05 10.02 8.59
CA TYR A 285 -8.06 8.85 7.74
C TYR A 285 -8.58 7.61 8.46
N ASP A 286 -9.57 6.93 7.91
CA ASP A 286 -10.20 5.73 8.45
C ASP A 286 -10.05 4.49 7.54
N GLY A 287 -9.54 4.67 6.31
CA GLY A 287 -9.27 3.58 5.37
C GLY A 287 -8.14 2.63 5.80
N ALA A 288 -7.89 1.61 5.00
CA ALA A 288 -6.83 0.65 5.25
C ALA A 288 -5.43 1.20 4.91
N MET A 289 -4.42 0.79 5.69
CA MET A 289 -3.02 1.10 5.43
C MET A 289 -2.26 -0.16 5.04
N ILE A 290 -1.42 -0.04 4.02
CA ILE A 290 -0.46 -1.07 3.62
C ILE A 290 0.97 -0.50 3.75
N THR A 291 1.93 -1.32 4.16
CA THR A 291 3.34 -0.93 4.10
C THR A 291 3.83 -0.90 2.66
N ASP A 292 4.87 -0.13 2.37
CA ASP A 292 5.77 -0.47 1.26
C ASP A 292 6.51 -1.79 1.60
N ASP A 293 7.25 -2.36 0.65
CA ASP A 293 7.92 -3.65 0.84
C ASP A 293 8.96 -3.60 1.97
N LEU A 294 8.71 -4.34 3.05
CA LEU A 294 9.62 -4.39 4.21
C LEU A 294 11.00 -5.01 3.89
N ASP A 295 11.16 -5.67 2.74
CA ASP A 295 12.47 -6.15 2.27
C ASP A 295 13.28 -5.07 1.52
N MET A 296 12.77 -3.82 1.38
CA MET A 296 13.53 -2.69 0.84
C MET A 296 14.69 -2.28 1.76
N GLY A 297 15.77 -1.75 1.16
CA GLY A 297 17.00 -1.39 1.86
C GLY A 297 16.80 -0.45 3.05
N ALA A 298 15.86 0.50 2.96
CA ALA A 298 15.52 1.43 4.05
C ALA A 298 15.06 0.71 5.34
N ILE A 299 14.50 -0.48 5.24
CA ILE A 299 14.05 -1.28 6.38
C ILE A 299 15.02 -2.42 6.68
N ARG A 300 15.28 -3.32 5.73
CA ARG A 300 16.05 -4.55 5.98
C ARG A 300 17.49 -4.30 6.46
N ASN A 301 18.08 -3.13 6.14
CA ASN A 301 19.44 -2.78 6.57
C ASN A 301 19.50 -2.33 8.04
N HIS A 302 18.34 -2.05 8.68
CA HIS A 302 18.26 -1.45 10.01
C HIS A 302 17.42 -2.26 11.00
N TYR A 303 16.50 -3.10 10.50
CA TYR A 303 15.55 -3.86 11.31
C TYR A 303 15.56 -5.33 10.91
N SER A 304 15.40 -6.24 11.87
CA SER A 304 15.04 -7.62 11.56
C SER A 304 13.62 -7.68 10.97
N ARG A 305 13.30 -8.74 10.21
CA ARG A 305 11.92 -8.93 9.70
C ARG A 305 10.88 -8.96 10.83
N GLU A 306 11.23 -9.55 11.99
CA GLU A 306 10.38 -9.54 13.18
C GLU A 306 10.10 -8.13 13.67
N GLN A 307 11.16 -7.30 13.85
CA GLN A 307 11.02 -5.91 14.29
C GLN A 307 10.23 -5.08 13.29
N ALA A 308 10.49 -5.24 12.00
CA ALA A 308 9.81 -4.51 10.94
C ALA A 308 8.31 -4.87 10.89
N LEU A 309 7.98 -6.17 10.89
CA LEU A 309 6.61 -6.65 10.81
C LEU A 309 5.79 -6.24 12.04
N THR A 310 6.29 -6.55 13.25
CA THR A 310 5.57 -6.26 14.49
C THR A 310 5.47 -4.76 14.75
N GLY A 311 6.55 -4.01 14.44
CA GLY A 311 6.58 -2.55 14.51
C GLY A 311 5.60 -1.89 13.54
N ALA A 312 5.52 -2.37 12.29
CA ALA A 312 4.58 -1.85 11.30
C ALA A 312 3.11 -2.07 11.71
N LEU A 313 2.76 -3.25 12.22
CA LEU A 313 1.43 -3.51 12.79
C LEU A 313 1.14 -2.60 13.97
N ALA A 314 2.08 -2.44 14.90
CA ALA A 314 1.92 -1.58 16.07
C ALA A 314 1.81 -0.09 15.69
N ALA A 315 2.49 0.35 14.62
CA ALA A 315 2.42 1.71 14.11
C ALA A 315 1.06 2.07 13.52
N GLY A 316 0.31 1.09 12.99
CA GLY A 316 -1.04 1.34 12.46
C GLY A 316 -1.27 0.83 11.04
N ASN A 317 -0.34 0.08 10.44
CA ASN A 317 -0.60 -0.59 9.16
C ASN A 317 -1.55 -1.76 9.36
N ASP A 318 -2.38 -2.01 8.38
CA ASP A 318 -3.40 -3.06 8.36
C ASP A 318 -3.00 -4.23 7.46
N LEU A 319 -2.17 -3.95 6.44
CA LEU A 319 -1.52 -4.92 5.56
C LEU A 319 0.01 -4.75 5.62
N ILE A 320 0.70 -5.85 5.67
CA ILE A 320 2.16 -5.93 5.70
C ILE A 320 2.63 -6.58 4.40
N LEU A 321 3.41 -5.84 3.61
CA LEU A 321 3.94 -6.28 2.34
C LEU A 321 5.40 -6.72 2.49
N ILE A 322 5.72 -7.95 2.10
CA ILE A 322 7.09 -8.49 2.12
C ILE A 322 7.32 -9.25 0.82
N SER A 323 8.25 -8.78 0.00
CA SER A 323 8.56 -9.42 -1.29
C SER A 323 9.17 -10.81 -1.15
N ASN A 324 9.81 -11.10 -0.03
CA ASN A 324 10.43 -12.40 0.26
C ASN A 324 11.31 -12.92 -0.89
N SER A 325 11.96 -12.01 -1.62
CA SER A 325 12.70 -12.33 -2.84
C SER A 325 14.20 -12.18 -2.69
N ALA A 326 14.68 -11.16 -1.93
CA ALA A 326 16.10 -10.90 -1.74
C ALA A 326 16.77 -11.94 -0.81
N ASN A 327 16.05 -12.44 0.17
CA ASN A 327 16.46 -13.51 1.08
C ASN A 327 15.25 -14.40 1.37
N PRO A 328 14.90 -15.33 0.46
CA PRO A 328 13.70 -16.13 0.54
C PRO A 328 13.64 -16.99 1.82
N ASP A 329 12.54 -16.88 2.53
CA ASP A 329 12.23 -17.69 3.71
C ASP A 329 10.91 -18.44 3.47
N PRO A 330 10.94 -19.76 3.23
CA PRO A 330 9.75 -20.55 2.96
C PRO A 330 8.84 -20.69 4.20
N ASP A 331 9.36 -20.43 5.39
CA ASP A 331 8.62 -20.49 6.66
C ASP A 331 8.13 -19.11 7.13
N LEU A 332 8.27 -18.05 6.32
CA LEU A 332 8.02 -16.68 6.73
C LEU A 332 6.60 -16.48 7.28
N ALA A 333 5.58 -17.05 6.64
CA ALA A 333 4.19 -16.95 7.09
C ALA A 333 4.00 -17.51 8.51
N ARG A 334 4.57 -18.67 8.79
CA ARG A 334 4.51 -19.31 10.12
C ARG A 334 5.28 -18.48 11.16
N ARG A 335 6.50 -18.05 10.82
CA ARG A 335 7.33 -17.21 11.69
C ARG A 335 6.66 -15.87 12.02
N ALA A 336 5.94 -15.28 11.08
CA ALA A 336 5.18 -14.05 11.31
C ALA A 336 4.12 -14.24 12.42
N VAL A 337 3.41 -15.37 12.43
CA VAL A 337 2.46 -15.71 13.50
C VAL A 337 3.17 -15.82 14.85
N ASP A 338 4.33 -16.49 14.89
CA ASP A 338 5.12 -16.66 16.12
C ASP A 338 5.60 -15.28 16.65
N TRP A 339 6.12 -14.41 15.79
CA TRP A 339 6.56 -13.06 16.14
C TRP A 339 5.43 -12.18 16.67
N VAL A 340 4.28 -12.22 16.00
CA VAL A 340 3.10 -11.48 16.48
C VAL A 340 2.63 -12.03 17.81
N GLY A 341 2.61 -13.36 17.98
CA GLY A 341 2.30 -13.99 19.26
C GLY A 341 3.23 -13.54 20.40
N ALA A 342 4.54 -13.49 20.14
CA ALA A 342 5.52 -12.96 21.11
C ALA A 342 5.28 -11.48 21.42
N ALA A 343 4.97 -10.65 20.43
CA ALA A 343 4.66 -9.22 20.60
C ALA A 343 3.39 -8.98 21.42
N LEU A 344 2.35 -9.85 21.26
CA LEU A 344 1.14 -9.82 22.08
C LEU A 344 1.43 -10.17 23.53
N VAL A 345 2.23 -11.20 23.78
CA VAL A 345 2.64 -11.60 25.15
C VAL A 345 3.49 -10.51 25.80
N ALA A 346 4.38 -9.87 25.04
CA ALA A 346 5.20 -8.75 25.51
C ALA A 346 4.41 -7.44 25.71
N GLY A 347 3.17 -7.34 25.22
CA GLY A 347 2.34 -6.14 25.28
C GLY A 347 2.78 -5.01 24.31
N THR A 348 3.67 -5.29 23.37
CA THR A 348 4.10 -4.33 22.33
C THR A 348 3.11 -4.25 21.17
N LEU A 349 2.24 -5.23 21.04
CA LEU A 349 1.09 -5.25 20.13
C LEU A 349 -0.15 -5.68 20.94
N SER A 350 -1.35 -5.31 20.49
CA SER A 350 -2.61 -5.70 21.13
C SER A 350 -3.52 -6.48 20.17
N VAL A 351 -4.32 -7.40 20.72
CA VAL A 351 -5.38 -8.11 19.96
C VAL A 351 -6.35 -7.12 19.33
N GLN A 352 -6.67 -6.02 20.03
CA GLN A 352 -7.51 -4.96 19.51
C GLN A 352 -6.92 -4.35 18.23
N ARG A 353 -5.60 -4.11 18.17
CA ARG A 353 -4.94 -3.56 16.97
C ARG A 353 -5.09 -4.50 15.76
N LEU A 354 -4.96 -5.82 15.99
CA LEU A 354 -5.21 -6.83 14.95
C LEU A 354 -6.68 -6.88 14.52
N ALA A 355 -7.60 -6.74 15.46
CA ALA A 355 -9.04 -6.67 15.17
C ALA A 355 -9.38 -5.42 14.34
N GLU A 356 -8.80 -4.26 14.67
CA GLU A 356 -8.93 -3.03 13.88
C GLU A 356 -8.42 -3.17 12.46
N ALA A 357 -7.24 -3.82 12.27
CA ALA A 357 -6.71 -4.11 10.95
C ALA A 357 -7.70 -4.95 10.14
N ASN A 358 -8.14 -6.06 10.69
CA ASN A 358 -9.07 -6.96 10.03
C ASN A 358 -10.42 -6.29 9.71
N ALA A 359 -10.93 -5.42 10.57
CA ALA A 359 -12.17 -4.69 10.33
C ALA A 359 -12.04 -3.69 9.16
N ARG A 360 -10.87 -3.01 9.02
CA ARG A 360 -10.61 -2.14 7.87
C ARG A 360 -10.45 -2.93 6.58
N LEU A 361 -9.86 -4.12 6.64
CA LEU A 361 -9.77 -5.01 5.47
C LEU A 361 -11.15 -5.52 5.04
N ASP A 362 -12.04 -5.81 5.98
CA ASP A 362 -13.44 -6.15 5.66
C ASP A 362 -14.17 -4.96 5.01
N ALA A 363 -13.96 -3.74 5.52
CA ALA A 363 -14.54 -2.52 4.94
C ALA A 363 -14.02 -2.26 3.51
N LEU A 364 -12.71 -2.43 3.28
CA LEU A 364 -12.11 -2.32 1.94
C LEU A 364 -12.72 -3.36 0.99
N ALA A 365 -12.79 -4.62 1.40
CA ALA A 365 -13.36 -5.68 0.58
C ALA A 365 -14.87 -5.46 0.30
N ALA A 366 -15.60 -4.94 1.28
CA ALA A 366 -17.05 -4.62 1.11
C ALA A 366 -17.26 -3.45 0.13
N HIS A 367 -16.37 -2.43 0.16
CA HIS A 367 -16.44 -1.30 -0.77
C HIS A 367 -16.26 -1.71 -2.23
N LEU A 368 -15.42 -2.70 -2.50
CA LEU A 368 -15.09 -3.16 -3.85
C LEU A 368 -16.06 -4.19 -4.43
N ARG A 369 -16.99 -4.70 -3.64
CA ARG A 369 -18.01 -5.64 -4.14
C ARG A 369 -19.01 -4.89 -5.03
N PRO A 370 -19.37 -5.43 -6.21
CA PRO A 370 -20.46 -4.89 -7.00
C PRO A 370 -21.75 -4.83 -6.17
N ALA A 371 -22.51 -3.74 -6.30
CA ALA A 371 -23.79 -3.55 -5.65
C ALA A 371 -24.84 -4.54 -6.14
#